data_1549023db76481f96411f2a187887724
#
_entry.id   1549023db76481f96411f2a187887724
#
_cell.length_a   1.000
_cell.length_b   1.000
_cell.length_c   1.000
_cell.angle_alpha   90.00
_cell.angle_beta   90.00
_cell.angle_gamma   90.00
#
_symmetry.space_group_name_H-M   'P 1'
#
loop_
_entity.id
_entity.type
_entity.pdbx_description
1 polymer ?
#
loop_
_entity_poly.entity_id
_entity_poly.type
_entity_poly.pdbx_seq_one_letter_code
_entity_poly.pdbx_strand_id
1 'polypeptide(L)' 'KLLSPVVMFNLLGDIWFDNLNPNWNKALMTPGSKLYLYGKHEPRIGRKMGHINILNNSLDDAIKLSESCKSMLYD' A
#
# COMPACT_ATOMS: atom_id res chain seq x y z
N LYS A 1 -11.74 -6.10 24.51
CA LYS A 1 -10.56 -6.29 23.66
C LYS A 1 -10.38 -5.12 22.74
N LEU A 2 -9.21 -4.53 22.79
CA LEU A 2 -8.88 -3.40 21.93
C LEU A 2 -8.15 -3.88 20.69
N LEU A 3 -8.63 -3.41 19.54
CA LEU A 3 -7.98 -3.66 18.26
C LEU A 3 -7.35 -2.37 17.76
N SER A 4 -6.14 -2.47 17.25
CA SER A 4 -5.50 -1.31 16.66
C SER A 4 -6.14 -0.96 15.33
N PRO A 5 -6.28 0.34 15.00
CA PRO A 5 -6.78 0.74 13.69
C PRO A 5 -5.91 0.21 12.57
N VAL A 6 -6.56 -0.18 11.49
CA VAL A 6 -5.88 -0.61 10.26
C VAL A 6 -6.44 0.20 9.10
N VAL A 7 -5.56 0.80 8.32
CA VAL A 7 -5.92 1.47 7.07
C VAL A 7 -5.41 0.62 5.92
N MET A 8 -6.30 0.31 5.00
CA MET A 8 -5.96 -0.47 3.82
C MET A 8 -6.10 0.41 2.58
N PHE A 9 -5.14 0.32 1.66
CA PHE A 9 -5.35 0.88 0.33
C PHE A 9 -5.06 -0.17 -0.74
N ASN A 10 -5.84 -0.12 -1.81
CA ASN A 10 -5.71 -1.05 -2.92
C ASN A 10 -4.55 -0.65 -3.81
N LEU A 11 -3.88 -1.66 -4.36
CA LEU A 11 -2.86 -1.47 -5.38
C LEU A 11 -3.49 -1.82 -6.72
N LEU A 12 -3.69 -0.80 -7.55
CA LEU A 12 -4.25 -0.99 -8.88
C LEU A 12 -3.14 -1.16 -9.89
N GLY A 13 -3.46 -1.84 -10.99
CA GLY A 13 -2.50 -2.07 -12.06
C GLY A 13 -1.91 -0.79 -12.64
N ASP A 14 -2.61 0.33 -12.46
CA ASP A 14 -2.17 1.65 -12.89
C ASP A 14 -0.77 2.00 -12.40
N ILE A 15 -0.41 1.55 -11.19
CA ILE A 15 0.92 1.81 -10.60
C ILE A 15 2.03 1.29 -11.51
N TRP A 16 1.82 0.11 -12.11
CA TRP A 16 2.81 -0.50 -12.98
C TRP A 16 2.97 0.24 -14.30
N PHE A 17 1.91 0.93 -14.74
CA PHE A 17 1.97 1.74 -15.97
C PHE A 17 2.54 3.12 -15.73
N ASP A 18 2.24 3.71 -14.56
CA ASP A 18 2.77 5.02 -14.18
C ASP A 18 4.24 4.92 -13.77
N ASN A 19 4.59 3.83 -13.10
CA ASN A 19 5.95 3.58 -12.63
C ASN A 19 6.23 2.08 -12.75
N LEU A 20 6.90 1.67 -13.82
CA LEU A 20 7.16 0.26 -14.14
C LEU A 20 7.73 -0.53 -12.97
N ASN A 21 8.49 0.11 -12.10
CA ASN A 21 9.05 -0.52 -10.92
C ASN A 21 8.67 0.26 -9.67
N PRO A 22 7.50 0.00 -9.09
CA PRO A 22 7.11 0.67 -7.86
C PRO A 22 8.19 0.48 -6.79
N ASN A 23 8.45 1.50 -6.01
CA ASN A 23 9.51 1.45 -5.00
C ASN A 23 9.03 0.73 -3.74
N TRP A 24 8.92 -0.58 -3.82
CA TRP A 24 8.46 -1.43 -2.73
C TRP A 24 9.32 -1.27 -1.48
N ASN A 25 10.65 -1.25 -1.66
CA ASN A 25 11.56 -1.17 -0.53
C ASN A 25 11.30 0.09 0.30
N LYS A 26 11.16 1.22 -0.36
CA LYS A 26 10.92 2.49 0.33
C LYS A 26 9.54 2.53 0.98
N ALA A 27 8.52 2.11 0.25
CA ALA A 27 7.15 2.11 0.76
C ALA A 27 7.01 1.20 1.98
N LEU A 28 7.62 0.02 1.94
CA LEU A 28 7.51 -0.96 3.02
C LEU A 28 8.39 -0.65 4.22
N MET A 29 9.19 0.41 4.17
CA MET A 29 9.85 0.96 5.36
C MET A 29 8.86 1.69 6.26
N THR A 30 7.66 1.98 5.78
CA THR A 30 6.62 2.59 6.59
C THR A 30 6.28 1.69 7.77
N PRO A 31 6.35 2.18 9.02
CA PRO A 31 6.05 1.35 10.18
C PRO A 31 4.63 0.78 10.13
N GLY A 32 4.49 -0.48 10.46
CA GLY A 32 3.18 -1.15 10.49
C GLY A 32 2.63 -1.53 9.13
N SER A 33 3.40 -1.34 8.05
CA SER A 33 2.93 -1.69 6.71
C SER A 33 3.09 -3.18 6.43
N LYS A 34 2.13 -3.71 5.66
CA LYS A 34 2.18 -5.09 5.21
C LYS A 34 1.58 -5.20 3.82
N LEU A 35 2.32 -5.83 2.91
CA LEU A 35 1.95 -5.95 1.51
C LEU A 35 1.32 -7.31 1.24
N TYR A 36 0.23 -7.30 0.49
CA TYR A 36 -0.44 -8.49 -0.01
C TYR A 36 -0.64 -8.36 -1.52
N LEU A 37 -0.06 -9.27 -2.28
CA LEU A 37 -0.25 -9.33 -3.74
C LEU A 37 -1.12 -10.52 -4.09
N TYR A 38 -2.00 -10.35 -5.09
CA TYR A 38 -3.02 -11.33 -5.45
C TYR A 38 -2.58 -12.23 -6.61
N GLY A 39 -1.56 -13.01 -6.41
CA GLY A 39 -1.17 -13.99 -7.41
C GLY A 39 -0.50 -13.38 -8.65
N LYS A 40 -0.51 -14.16 -9.73
CA LYS A 40 0.23 -13.82 -10.95
C LYS A 40 -0.72 -13.30 -12.03
N HIS A 41 -1.16 -12.08 -11.89
CA HIS A 41 -2.00 -11.43 -12.90
C HIS A 41 -1.21 -10.35 -13.61
N GLU A 42 -1.47 -10.18 -14.91
CA GLU A 42 -0.89 -9.07 -15.65
C GLU A 42 -1.51 -7.76 -15.16
N PRO A 43 -0.67 -6.72 -14.94
CA PRO A 43 -1.21 -5.42 -14.57
C PRO A 43 -2.10 -4.87 -15.67
N ARG A 44 -3.24 -4.31 -15.26
CA ARG A 44 -4.18 -3.63 -16.17
C ARG A 44 -4.74 -2.43 -15.44
N ILE A 45 -5.08 -1.40 -16.20
CA ILE A 45 -5.69 -0.19 -15.64
C ILE A 45 -6.96 -0.59 -14.89
N GLY A 46 -7.08 -0.14 -13.63
CA GLY A 46 -8.23 -0.41 -12.80
C GLY A 46 -8.28 -1.77 -12.13
N ARG A 47 -7.36 -2.68 -12.49
CA ARG A 47 -7.34 -4.02 -11.87
C ARG A 47 -6.70 -3.96 -10.49
N LYS A 48 -7.36 -4.58 -9.52
CA LYS A 48 -6.81 -4.71 -8.17
C LYS A 48 -5.72 -5.78 -8.17
N MET A 49 -4.49 -5.35 -7.93
CA MET A 49 -3.32 -6.24 -7.95
C MET A 49 -2.92 -6.68 -6.56
N GLY A 50 -3.40 -6.01 -5.54
CA GLY A 50 -3.06 -6.30 -4.16
C GLY A 50 -3.53 -5.19 -3.25
N HIS A 51 -2.98 -5.17 -2.03
CA HIS A 51 -3.25 -4.07 -1.10
C HIS A 51 -2.12 -3.96 -0.08
N ILE A 52 -2.06 -2.80 0.56
CA ILE A 52 -1.17 -2.57 1.69
C ILE A 52 -2.02 -2.19 2.89
N ASN A 53 -1.76 -2.86 4.02
CA ASN A 53 -2.36 -2.52 5.30
C ASN A 53 -1.37 -1.72 6.12
N ILE A 54 -1.85 -0.67 6.77
CA ILE A 54 -1.06 0.11 7.72
C ILE A 54 -1.71 -0.04 9.10
N LEU A 55 -1.00 -0.65 10.03
CA LEU A 55 -1.44 -0.84 11.41
C LEU A 55 -0.83 0.24 12.29
N ASN A 56 -1.65 0.93 13.07
CA ASN A 56 -1.16 1.93 14.01
C ASN A 56 -2.12 2.03 15.19
N ASN A 57 -1.63 2.54 16.33
CA ASN A 57 -2.47 2.75 17.50
C ASN A 57 -3.45 3.92 17.33
N SER A 58 -3.12 4.85 16.43
CA SER A 58 -3.93 6.02 16.14
C SER A 58 -4.44 5.93 14.70
N LEU A 59 -5.75 6.10 14.51
CA LEU A 59 -6.34 6.10 13.18
C LEU A 59 -5.81 7.25 12.33
N ASP A 60 -5.68 8.44 12.93
CA ASP A 60 -5.14 9.59 12.20
C ASP A 60 -3.72 9.34 11.71
N ASP A 61 -2.88 8.74 12.55
CA ASP A 61 -1.52 8.39 12.17
C ASP A 61 -1.49 7.30 11.11
N ALA A 62 -2.38 6.32 11.22
CA ALA A 62 -2.49 5.27 10.20
C ALA A 62 -2.84 5.85 8.84
N ILE A 63 -3.76 6.82 8.81
CA ILE A 63 -4.14 7.49 7.55
C ILE A 63 -2.96 8.26 6.98
N LYS A 64 -2.25 9.03 7.80
CA LYS A 64 -1.08 9.79 7.35
C LYS A 64 0.02 8.88 6.81
N LEU A 65 0.28 7.78 7.52
CA LEU A 65 1.28 6.81 7.10
C LEU A 65 0.88 6.12 5.80
N SER A 66 -0.40 5.84 5.61
CA SER A 66 -0.87 5.20 4.38
C SER A 66 -0.69 6.13 3.17
N GLU A 67 -0.95 7.42 3.33
CA GLU A 67 -0.74 8.41 2.27
C GLU A 67 0.74 8.53 1.93
N SER A 68 1.59 8.58 2.96
CA SER A 68 3.03 8.64 2.77
C SER A 68 3.57 7.38 2.08
N CYS A 69 3.12 6.22 2.53
CA CYS A 69 3.50 4.93 1.96
C CYS A 69 3.13 4.87 0.48
N LYS A 70 1.92 5.27 0.15
CA LYS A 70 1.43 5.29 -1.22
C LYS A 70 2.27 6.21 -2.11
N SER A 71 2.62 7.38 -1.60
CA SER A 71 3.47 8.32 -2.30
C SER A 71 4.85 7.74 -2.59
N MET A 72 5.42 7.01 -1.63
CA MET A 72 6.75 6.42 -1.77
C MET A 72 6.84 5.38 -2.88
N LEU A 73 5.73 4.78 -3.26
CA LEU A 73 5.72 3.81 -4.36
C LEU A 73 6.15 4.44 -5.68
N TYR A 74 5.97 5.74 -5.82
CA TYR A 74 6.30 6.48 -7.06
C TYR A 74 7.66 7.16 -7.03
N ASP A 75 8.41 7.00 -5.96
CA ASP A 75 9.74 7.64 -5.82
C ASP A 75 10.83 6.99 -6.68
#